data_781edf234da3a5be54cc022a611889b5
#
_entry.id   781edf234da3a5be54cc022a611889b5
#
_cell.length_a   1.000
_cell.length_b   1.000
_cell.length_c   1.000
_cell.angle_alpha   90.00
_cell.angle_beta   90.00
_cell.angle_gamma   90.00
#
_symmetry.space_group_name_H-M   'P 1'
#
loop_
_entity.id
_entity.type
_entity.pdbx_description
1 polymer ?
#
loop_
_entity_poly.entity_id
_entity_poly.type
_entity_poly.pdbx_seq_one_letter_code
_entity_poly.pdbx_strand_id
1 'polypeptide(L)'
;YFGTVPNLTVAAPMNELDYEGAMRSAYWATVQRAPKDPFDSEQDQRAKLMTYLTVHWFMQTLVQRQEAMAALTGLTVRAPFCDAKLYQYLYNVPWSMKFYKGEEKGLLRLAFEDVLPAKVAHRKKNPYPKTYHPEYTQRVKDRLQALINDPECRLCELLEPAGLQELIDTDGGSFAKPWFGQLMMGPQ
;
A
#
# COMPACT_ATOMS: atom_id res chain seq x y z
N TYR A 1 5.89 1.03 6.77
CA TYR A 1 4.87 0.29 6.01
C TYR A 1 5.30 -1.13 5.63
N PHE A 2 6.45 -1.56 6.09
CA PHE A 2 6.90 -2.95 5.98
C PHE A 2 6.55 -3.71 7.25
N GLY A 3 5.40 -3.40 7.84
CA GLY A 3 4.92 -4.08 9.01
C GLY A 3 4.57 -5.51 8.66
N THR A 4 5.26 -6.42 9.28
CA THR A 4 4.80 -7.77 9.52
C THR A 4 3.32 -7.76 9.86
N VAL A 5 2.58 -8.71 9.36
CA VAL A 5 1.23 -8.97 9.86
C VAL A 5 1.41 -9.33 11.34
N PRO A 6 1.04 -8.45 12.29
CA PRO A 6 1.57 -8.56 13.63
C PRO A 6 0.85 -9.68 14.26
N ASN A 7 0.68 -10.66 14.42
CA ASN A 7 0.02 -11.75 15.15
C ASN A 7 -0.15 -13.05 14.36
N LEU A 8 0.20 -13.07 13.06
CA LEU A 8 0.29 -14.34 12.36
C LEU A 8 1.64 -14.96 12.72
N THR A 9 1.60 -16.04 13.47
CA THR A 9 2.77 -16.84 13.76
C THR A 9 3.20 -17.53 12.48
N VAL A 10 4.43 -17.31 12.09
CA VAL A 10 5.02 -17.96 10.92
C VAL A 10 5.44 -19.37 11.30
N ALA A 11 5.20 -20.35 10.44
CA ALA A 11 5.59 -21.73 10.67
C ALA A 11 7.12 -21.85 10.93
N ALA A 12 7.52 -22.82 11.73
CA ALA A 12 8.91 -23.01 12.15
C ALA A 12 9.93 -22.98 11.00
N PRO A 13 9.69 -23.58 9.83
CA PRO A 13 10.61 -23.49 8.69
C PRO A 13 10.82 -22.06 8.17
N MET A 14 9.80 -21.20 8.31
CA MET A 14 9.90 -19.80 7.91
C MET A 14 10.62 -18.94 8.96
N ASN A 15 10.62 -19.34 10.23
CA ASN A 15 11.34 -18.64 11.30
C ASN A 15 12.87 -18.75 11.13
N GLU A 16 13.35 -19.74 10.37
CA GLU A 16 14.76 -19.87 10.01
C GLU A 16 15.20 -18.86 8.93
N LEU A 17 14.24 -18.26 8.24
CA LEU A 17 14.52 -17.22 7.25
C LEU A 17 14.66 -15.86 7.95
N ASP A 18 15.83 -15.24 7.82
CA ASP A 18 16.05 -13.85 8.26
C ASP A 18 15.30 -12.87 7.32
N TYR A 19 13.96 -12.96 7.32
CA TYR A 19 13.15 -12.09 6.48
C TYR A 19 13.25 -10.63 6.90
N GLU A 20 13.44 -10.34 8.20
CA GLU A 20 13.63 -8.97 8.68
C GLU A 20 14.95 -8.37 8.18
N GLY A 21 16.02 -9.15 8.21
CA GLY A 21 17.30 -8.77 7.61
C GLY A 21 17.19 -8.57 6.11
N ALA A 22 16.51 -9.46 5.41
CA ALA A 22 16.25 -9.33 3.97
C ALA A 22 15.45 -8.06 3.64
N MET A 23 14.38 -7.80 4.39
CA MET A 23 13.56 -6.59 4.23
C MET A 23 14.36 -5.32 4.52
N ARG A 24 15.15 -5.32 5.59
CA ARG A 24 16.04 -4.20 5.95
C ARG A 24 17.08 -3.95 4.87
N SER A 25 17.69 -5.00 4.36
CA SER A 25 18.68 -4.92 3.29
C SER A 25 18.07 -4.37 2.00
N ALA A 26 16.89 -4.85 1.61
CA ALA A 26 16.15 -4.37 0.44
C ALA A 26 15.74 -2.89 0.58
N TYR A 27 15.32 -2.48 1.78
CA TYR A 27 15.02 -1.08 2.08
C TYR A 27 16.25 -0.19 1.90
N TRP A 28 17.35 -0.53 2.54
CA TRP A 28 18.59 0.27 2.45
C TRP A 28 19.17 0.29 1.04
N ALA A 29 19.13 -0.84 0.32
CA ALA A 29 19.52 -0.89 -1.08
C ALA A 29 18.65 0.05 -1.95
N THR A 30 17.36 0.19 -1.63
CA THR A 30 16.47 1.13 -2.32
C THR A 30 16.82 2.58 -1.96
N VAL A 31 17.05 2.87 -0.67
CA VAL A 31 17.47 4.22 -0.20
C VAL A 31 18.78 4.66 -0.88
N GLN A 32 19.74 3.75 -1.01
CA GLN A 32 21.03 4.06 -1.64
C GLN A 32 20.91 4.37 -3.14
N ARG A 33 19.95 3.74 -3.84
CA ARG A 33 19.70 3.96 -5.26
C ARG A 33 18.84 5.19 -5.54
N ALA A 34 18.20 5.76 -4.52
CA ALA A 34 17.38 6.95 -4.70
C ALA A 34 18.22 8.11 -5.25
N PRO A 35 17.82 8.75 -6.36
CA PRO A 35 18.53 9.89 -6.92
C PRO A 35 18.63 11.03 -5.89
N LYS A 36 19.80 11.62 -5.79
CA LYS A 36 20.08 12.73 -4.87
C LYS A 36 20.57 13.93 -5.68
N ASP A 37 20.10 15.10 -5.31
CA ASP A 37 20.61 16.36 -5.84
C ASP A 37 21.27 17.13 -4.69
N PRO A 38 22.56 17.51 -4.80
CA PRO A 38 23.25 18.25 -3.77
C PRO A 38 22.68 19.67 -3.53
N PHE A 39 21.91 20.17 -4.47
CA PHE A 39 21.26 21.48 -4.37
C PHE A 39 19.86 21.43 -3.75
N ASP A 40 19.33 20.23 -3.49
CA ASP A 40 18.03 20.07 -2.84
C ASP A 40 18.07 20.56 -1.39
N SER A 41 17.03 21.24 -0.96
CA SER A 41 16.79 21.49 0.45
C SER A 41 16.61 20.18 1.22
N GLU A 42 16.82 20.19 2.52
CA GLU A 42 16.58 19.00 3.37
C GLU A 42 15.15 18.48 3.24
N GLN A 43 14.19 19.39 3.11
CA GLN A 43 12.79 19.04 2.89
C GLN A 43 12.58 18.34 1.54
N ASP A 44 13.19 18.84 0.47
CA ASP A 44 13.08 18.26 -0.85
C ASP A 44 13.77 16.89 -0.92
N GLN A 45 14.94 16.73 -0.29
CA GLN A 45 15.62 15.44 -0.19
C GLN A 45 14.74 14.39 0.49
N ARG A 46 14.11 14.74 1.61
CA ARG A 46 13.17 13.85 2.31
C ARG A 46 11.96 13.52 1.44
N ALA A 47 11.36 14.52 0.81
CA ALA A 47 10.20 14.35 -0.06
C ALA A 47 10.51 13.47 -1.28
N LYS A 48 11.67 13.68 -1.93
CA LYS A 48 12.15 12.86 -3.04
C LYS A 48 12.38 11.42 -2.61
N LEU A 49 13.03 11.20 -1.46
CA LEU A 49 13.25 9.85 -0.93
C LEU A 49 11.92 9.14 -0.64
N MET A 50 10.98 9.80 0.04
CA MET A 50 9.66 9.23 0.31
C MET A 50 8.90 8.91 -0.98
N THR A 51 8.99 9.77 -1.98
CA THR A 51 8.39 9.55 -3.30
C THR A 51 9.01 8.32 -3.97
N TYR A 52 10.34 8.21 -3.97
CA TYR A 52 11.05 7.09 -4.55
C TYR A 52 10.67 5.76 -3.90
N LEU A 53 10.68 5.70 -2.56
CA LEU A 53 10.25 4.53 -1.81
C LEU A 53 8.78 4.17 -2.10
N THR A 54 7.91 5.17 -2.15
CA THR A 54 6.48 4.95 -2.44
C THR A 54 6.27 4.35 -3.82
N VAL A 55 6.97 4.83 -4.83
CA VAL A 55 6.85 4.30 -6.20
C VAL A 55 7.40 2.89 -6.30
N HIS A 56 8.58 2.63 -5.73
CA HIS A 56 9.23 1.32 -5.83
C HIS A 56 8.52 0.20 -5.07
N TRP A 57 7.85 0.52 -3.97
CA TRP A 57 7.25 -0.51 -3.12
C TRP A 57 5.72 -0.47 -3.17
N PHE A 58 5.15 0.65 -2.83
CA PHE A 58 3.71 0.75 -2.66
C PHE A 58 2.95 0.87 -3.98
N MET A 59 3.34 1.81 -4.83
CA MET A 59 2.66 2.06 -6.11
C MET A 59 2.78 0.86 -7.05
N GLN A 60 3.96 0.25 -7.12
CA GLN A 60 4.18 -0.94 -7.94
C GLN A 60 3.24 -2.08 -7.53
N THR A 61 3.13 -2.33 -6.23
CA THR A 61 2.22 -3.35 -5.70
C THR A 61 0.76 -3.06 -6.05
N LEU A 62 0.33 -1.79 -5.94
CA LEU A 62 -1.04 -1.41 -6.28
C LEU A 62 -1.34 -1.59 -7.77
N VAL A 63 -0.43 -1.16 -8.64
CA VAL A 63 -0.60 -1.27 -10.10
C VAL A 63 -0.62 -2.74 -10.52
N GLN A 64 0.32 -3.55 -10.05
CA GLN A 64 0.38 -4.98 -10.35
C GLN A 64 -0.89 -5.72 -9.89
N ARG A 65 -1.38 -5.41 -8.68
CA ARG A 65 -2.64 -5.99 -8.19
C ARG A 65 -3.81 -5.61 -9.08
N GLN A 66 -3.89 -4.34 -9.49
CA GLN A 66 -4.96 -3.84 -10.32
C GLN A 66 -4.93 -4.48 -11.72
N GLU A 67 -3.76 -4.63 -12.32
CA GLU A 67 -3.56 -5.30 -13.60
C GLU A 67 -3.93 -6.78 -13.53
N ALA A 68 -3.48 -7.48 -12.49
CA ALA A 68 -3.79 -8.90 -12.31
C ALA A 68 -5.30 -9.14 -12.15
N MET A 69 -5.98 -8.31 -11.38
CA MET A 69 -7.44 -8.42 -11.20
C MET A 69 -8.20 -8.09 -12.49
N ALA A 70 -7.75 -7.09 -13.23
CA ALA A 70 -8.37 -6.70 -14.50
C ALA A 70 -8.18 -7.77 -15.59
N ALA A 71 -7.01 -8.38 -15.64
CA ALA A 71 -6.70 -9.44 -16.59
C ALA A 71 -7.65 -10.65 -16.46
N LEU A 72 -8.08 -10.98 -15.25
CA LEU A 72 -9.06 -12.05 -15.01
C LEU A 72 -10.43 -11.79 -15.66
N THR A 73 -10.74 -10.55 -15.94
CA THR A 73 -12.02 -10.13 -16.54
C THR A 73 -11.86 -9.59 -17.97
N GLY A 74 -10.66 -9.70 -18.56
CA GLY A 74 -10.37 -9.19 -19.88
C GLY A 74 -10.35 -7.66 -19.99
N LEU A 75 -10.31 -6.95 -18.87
CA LEU A 75 -10.23 -5.49 -18.82
C LEU A 75 -8.78 -5.01 -18.93
N THR A 76 -8.59 -3.89 -19.60
CA THR A 76 -7.30 -3.17 -19.61
C THR A 76 -7.39 -1.96 -18.70
N VAL A 77 -6.50 -1.90 -17.72
CA VAL A 77 -6.40 -0.75 -16.80
C VAL A 77 -5.31 0.20 -17.28
N ARG A 78 -5.59 1.50 -17.22
CA ARG A 78 -4.63 2.56 -17.50
C ARG A 78 -4.48 3.43 -16.25
N ALA A 79 -3.24 3.69 -15.87
CA ALA A 79 -2.88 4.52 -14.72
C ALA A 79 -2.06 5.75 -15.19
N PRO A 80 -2.70 6.80 -15.73
CA PRO A 80 -1.99 7.92 -16.36
C PRO A 80 -1.07 8.68 -15.40
N PHE A 81 -1.36 8.68 -14.10
CA PHE A 81 -0.47 9.28 -13.10
C PHE A 81 0.77 8.41 -12.78
N CYS A 82 0.85 7.21 -13.31
CA CYS A 82 2.03 6.34 -13.22
C CYS A 82 2.90 6.42 -14.49
N ASP A 83 2.65 7.38 -15.39
CA ASP A 83 3.49 7.62 -16.56
C ASP A 83 4.91 8.00 -16.16
N ALA A 84 5.89 7.33 -16.75
CA ALA A 84 7.30 7.50 -16.39
C ALA A 84 7.82 8.92 -16.68
N LYS A 85 7.37 9.56 -17.75
CA LYS A 85 7.80 10.91 -18.12
C LYS A 85 7.22 11.93 -17.13
N LEU A 86 5.94 11.78 -16.80
CA LEU A 86 5.29 12.59 -15.79
C LEU A 86 5.98 12.45 -14.43
N TYR A 87 6.30 11.22 -14.04
CA TYR A 87 7.02 10.94 -12.80
C TYR A 87 8.39 11.61 -12.77
N GLN A 88 9.20 11.43 -13.84
CA GLN A 88 10.54 12.04 -13.94
C GLN A 88 10.48 13.56 -13.85
N TYR A 89 9.52 14.19 -14.52
CA TYR A 89 9.31 15.63 -14.43
C TYR A 89 8.95 16.05 -13.01
N LEU A 90 7.93 15.42 -12.42
CA LEU A 90 7.45 15.78 -11.09
C LEU A 90 8.45 15.44 -9.98
N TYR A 91 9.33 14.47 -10.18
CA TYR A 91 10.35 14.13 -9.18
C TYR A 91 11.24 15.33 -8.83
N ASN A 92 11.58 16.13 -9.83
CA ASN A 92 12.44 17.31 -9.68
C ASN A 92 11.71 18.59 -9.28
N VAL A 93 10.38 18.58 -9.27
CA VAL A 93 9.60 19.74 -8.80
C VAL A 93 9.74 19.86 -7.28
N PRO A 94 10.07 21.05 -6.72
CA PRO A 94 10.17 21.26 -5.28
C PRO A 94 8.91 20.89 -4.52
N TRP A 95 9.09 20.38 -3.29
CA TRP A 95 7.96 19.99 -2.46
C TRP A 95 6.99 21.15 -2.17
N SER A 96 7.53 22.34 -1.96
CA SER A 96 6.74 23.57 -1.75
C SER A 96 5.76 23.86 -2.89
N MET A 97 6.11 23.50 -4.12
CA MET A 97 5.21 23.64 -5.26
C MET A 97 4.18 22.51 -5.31
N LYS A 98 4.58 21.26 -5.02
CA LYS A 98 3.65 20.11 -4.98
C LYS A 98 2.61 20.26 -3.89
N PHE A 99 3.03 20.78 -2.73
CA PHE A 99 2.19 21.04 -1.55
C PHE A 99 1.84 22.54 -1.47
N TYR A 100 1.47 23.12 -2.61
CA TYR A 100 1.18 24.54 -2.73
C TYR A 100 0.06 24.97 -1.78
N LYS A 101 0.28 26.06 -1.05
CA LYS A 101 -0.63 26.58 -0.01
C LYS A 101 -0.97 25.58 1.11
N GLY A 102 -0.14 24.55 1.33
CA GLY A 102 -0.42 23.54 2.33
C GLY A 102 -1.51 22.53 1.94
N GLU A 103 -1.89 22.47 0.66
CA GLU A 103 -2.93 21.59 0.18
C GLU A 103 -2.35 20.33 -0.48
N GLU A 104 -2.99 19.19 -0.20
CA GLU A 104 -2.70 17.95 -0.94
C GLU A 104 -2.94 18.15 -2.43
N LYS A 105 -1.94 17.74 -3.26
CA LYS A 105 -1.98 17.89 -4.71
C LYS A 105 -2.11 19.36 -5.16
N GLY A 106 -1.58 20.31 -4.38
CA GLY A 106 -1.73 21.74 -4.61
C GLY A 106 -1.35 22.18 -6.01
N LEU A 107 -0.21 21.68 -6.54
CA LEU A 107 0.21 21.95 -7.92
C LEU A 107 -0.83 21.47 -8.95
N LEU A 108 -1.36 20.25 -8.78
CA LEU A 108 -2.38 19.71 -9.69
C LEU A 108 -3.67 20.53 -9.63
N ARG A 109 -4.11 20.89 -8.43
CA ARG A 109 -5.31 21.73 -8.23
C ARG A 109 -5.17 23.07 -8.91
N LEU A 110 -4.02 23.73 -8.73
CA LEU A 110 -3.70 25.00 -9.37
C LEU A 110 -3.68 24.88 -10.91
N ALA A 111 -3.05 23.83 -11.44
CA ALA A 111 -2.95 23.63 -12.89
C ALA A 111 -4.29 23.38 -13.58
N PHE A 112 -5.31 22.96 -12.84
CA PHE A 112 -6.64 22.65 -13.39
C PHE A 112 -7.76 23.51 -12.78
N GLU A 113 -7.41 24.61 -12.09
CA GLU A 113 -8.38 25.50 -11.44
C GLU A 113 -9.41 26.06 -12.43
N ASP A 114 -8.95 26.42 -13.64
CA ASP A 114 -9.81 26.96 -14.70
C ASP A 114 -10.56 25.88 -15.51
N VAL A 115 -10.19 24.60 -15.35
CA VAL A 115 -10.73 23.49 -16.13
C VAL A 115 -11.77 22.70 -15.34
N LEU A 116 -11.56 22.54 -14.04
CA LEU A 116 -12.42 21.75 -13.17
C LEU A 116 -13.43 22.63 -12.42
N PRO A 117 -14.66 22.15 -12.23
CA PRO A 117 -15.59 22.80 -11.31
C PRO A 117 -14.96 22.93 -9.92
N ALA A 118 -15.10 24.09 -9.26
CA ALA A 118 -14.50 24.38 -7.95
C ALA A 118 -14.75 23.27 -6.91
N LYS A 119 -15.98 22.71 -6.89
CA LYS A 119 -16.35 21.60 -6.01
C LYS A 119 -15.49 20.34 -6.23
N VAL A 120 -14.99 20.11 -7.44
CA VAL A 120 -14.11 18.98 -7.79
C VAL A 120 -12.66 19.34 -7.49
N ALA A 121 -12.21 20.53 -7.91
CA ALA A 121 -10.83 21.00 -7.74
C ALA A 121 -10.43 21.04 -6.25
N HIS A 122 -11.32 21.47 -5.36
CA HIS A 122 -11.05 21.60 -3.92
C HIS A 122 -11.61 20.48 -3.06
N ARG A 123 -12.08 19.38 -3.66
CA ARG A 123 -12.60 18.24 -2.90
C ARG A 123 -11.50 17.62 -2.04
N LYS A 124 -11.80 17.42 -0.76
CA LYS A 124 -10.93 16.62 0.12
C LYS A 124 -10.93 15.16 -0.31
N LYS A 125 -9.80 14.49 -0.07
CA LYS A 125 -9.68 13.05 -0.33
C LYS A 125 -10.66 12.29 0.54
N ASN A 126 -11.48 11.45 -0.08
CA ASN A 126 -12.28 10.47 0.62
C ASN A 126 -11.56 9.11 0.57
N PRO A 127 -11.53 8.36 1.67
CA PRO A 127 -11.04 6.99 1.67
C PRO A 127 -11.94 6.10 0.80
N TYR A 128 -11.41 4.96 0.37
CA TYR A 128 -12.24 3.92 -0.24
C TYR A 128 -13.28 3.44 0.77
N PRO A 129 -14.50 3.16 0.33
CA PRO A 129 -15.51 2.61 1.22
C PRO A 129 -15.05 1.26 1.75
N LYS A 130 -15.16 1.08 3.06
CA LYS A 130 -14.96 -0.21 3.71
C LYS A 130 -16.25 -1.01 3.55
N THR A 131 -16.14 -2.30 3.25
CA THR A 131 -17.30 -3.15 3.34
C THR A 131 -17.51 -3.57 4.79
N TYR A 132 -18.72 -3.33 5.29
CA TYR A 132 -19.19 -3.77 6.60
C TYR A 132 -20.22 -4.88 6.50
N HIS A 133 -20.38 -5.44 5.29
CA HIS A 133 -21.40 -6.46 5.07
C HIS A 133 -21.00 -7.76 5.79
N PRO A 134 -21.81 -8.26 6.72
CA PRO A 134 -21.48 -9.45 7.50
C PRO A 134 -21.21 -10.68 6.63
N GLU A 135 -21.94 -10.80 5.52
CA GLU A 135 -21.75 -11.89 4.56
C GLU A 135 -20.33 -11.90 3.95
N TYR A 136 -19.73 -10.73 3.71
CA TYR A 136 -18.35 -10.67 3.22
C TYR A 136 -17.38 -11.26 4.25
N THR A 137 -17.51 -10.83 5.50
CA THR A 137 -16.68 -11.36 6.60
C THR A 137 -16.86 -12.88 6.71
N GLN A 138 -18.11 -13.34 6.68
CA GLN A 138 -18.39 -14.77 6.76
C GLN A 138 -17.77 -15.56 5.60
N ARG A 139 -17.91 -15.10 4.36
CA ARG A 139 -17.30 -15.74 3.19
C ARG A 139 -15.77 -15.82 3.28
N VAL A 140 -15.12 -14.77 3.82
CA VAL A 140 -13.66 -14.79 4.04
C VAL A 140 -13.30 -15.83 5.11
N LYS A 141 -14.05 -15.89 6.21
CA LYS A 141 -13.86 -16.90 7.26
C LYS A 141 -14.03 -18.32 6.73
N ASP A 142 -15.12 -18.57 6.00
CA ASP A 142 -15.40 -19.88 5.41
C ASP A 142 -14.26 -20.31 4.45
N ARG A 143 -13.73 -19.36 3.67
CA ARG A 143 -12.61 -19.62 2.77
C ARG A 143 -11.31 -19.94 3.52
N LEU A 144 -11.00 -19.18 4.57
CA LEU A 144 -9.84 -19.44 5.42
C LEU A 144 -9.96 -20.78 6.13
N GLN A 145 -11.14 -21.09 6.67
CA GLN A 145 -11.39 -22.38 7.31
C GLN A 145 -11.23 -23.55 6.34
N ALA A 146 -11.73 -23.41 5.12
CA ALA A 146 -11.54 -24.41 4.08
C ALA A 146 -10.05 -24.63 3.74
N LEU A 147 -9.26 -23.55 3.72
CA LEU A 147 -7.81 -23.64 3.50
C LEU A 147 -7.08 -24.33 4.64
N ILE A 148 -7.45 -24.02 5.90
CA ILE A 148 -6.84 -24.69 7.09
C ILE A 148 -7.13 -26.19 7.10
N ASN A 149 -8.32 -26.58 6.65
CA ASN A 149 -8.77 -27.96 6.65
C ASN A 149 -8.26 -28.77 5.43
N ASP A 150 -7.64 -28.11 4.46
CA ASP A 150 -7.09 -28.74 3.26
C ASP A 150 -5.66 -29.25 3.54
N PRO A 151 -5.43 -30.57 3.56
CA PRO A 151 -4.09 -31.12 3.81
C PRO A 151 -3.06 -30.77 2.71
N GLU A 152 -3.51 -30.41 1.52
CA GLU A 152 -2.66 -29.99 0.40
C GLU A 152 -2.41 -28.47 0.39
N CYS A 153 -2.89 -27.75 1.41
CA CYS A 153 -2.78 -26.31 1.45
C CYS A 153 -1.37 -25.85 1.83
N ARG A 154 -0.63 -25.34 0.84
CA ARG A 154 0.72 -24.79 1.06
C ARG A 154 0.77 -23.59 2.00
N LEU A 155 -0.35 -22.91 2.25
CA LEU A 155 -0.40 -21.82 3.22
C LEU A 155 -0.07 -22.30 4.63
N CYS A 156 -0.49 -23.55 4.98
CA CYS A 156 -0.23 -24.17 6.28
C CYS A 156 1.23 -24.63 6.44
N GLU A 157 2.01 -24.70 5.36
CA GLU A 157 3.46 -24.89 5.42
C GLU A 157 4.18 -23.60 5.85
N LEU A 158 3.58 -22.43 5.58
CA LEU A 158 4.17 -21.13 5.80
C LEU A 158 3.67 -20.44 7.07
N LEU A 159 2.42 -20.72 7.45
CA LEU A 159 1.74 -20.08 8.58
C LEU A 159 1.23 -21.11 9.58
N GLU A 160 1.29 -20.77 10.85
CA GLU A 160 0.73 -21.62 11.91
C GLU A 160 -0.81 -21.66 11.81
N PRO A 161 -1.42 -22.84 11.72
CA PRO A 161 -2.88 -22.98 11.66
C PRO A 161 -3.59 -22.34 12.85
N ALA A 162 -2.98 -22.36 14.04
CA ALA A 162 -3.52 -21.71 15.23
C ALA A 162 -3.68 -20.19 15.07
N GLY A 163 -2.70 -19.52 14.44
CA GLY A 163 -2.78 -18.09 14.16
C GLY A 163 -3.85 -17.74 13.14
N LEU A 164 -4.05 -18.60 12.14
CA LEU A 164 -5.13 -18.45 11.17
C LEU A 164 -6.51 -18.69 11.82
N GLN A 165 -6.61 -19.64 12.75
CA GLN A 165 -7.83 -19.90 13.49
C GLN A 165 -8.19 -18.70 14.39
N GLU A 166 -7.22 -18.12 15.10
CA GLU A 166 -7.42 -16.91 15.89
C GLU A 166 -7.92 -15.74 15.05
N LEU A 167 -7.41 -15.60 13.82
CA LEU A 167 -7.90 -14.60 12.87
C LEU A 167 -9.38 -14.80 12.52
N ILE A 168 -9.79 -16.05 12.32
CA ILE A 168 -11.18 -16.42 12.04
C ILE A 168 -12.08 -16.13 13.25
N ASP A 169 -11.65 -16.56 14.44
CA ASP A 169 -12.45 -16.48 15.66
C ASP A 169 -12.67 -15.03 16.13
N THR A 170 -11.71 -14.15 15.85
CA THR A 170 -11.75 -12.75 16.26
C THR A 170 -12.19 -11.77 15.15
N ASP A 171 -12.61 -12.26 13.99
CA ASP A 171 -12.90 -11.43 12.80
C ASP A 171 -11.73 -10.49 12.44
N GLY A 172 -10.51 -10.93 12.71
CA GLY A 172 -9.30 -10.13 12.53
C GLY A 172 -9.03 -9.10 13.65
N GLY A 173 -9.84 -9.13 14.72
CA GLY A 173 -9.71 -8.20 15.86
C GLY A 173 -8.49 -8.44 16.74
N SER A 174 -7.87 -9.61 16.65
CA SER A 174 -6.63 -9.95 17.38
C SER A 174 -5.38 -9.26 16.87
N PHE A 175 -5.43 -8.56 15.74
CA PHE A 175 -4.29 -7.81 15.24
C PHE A 175 -3.89 -6.69 16.21
N ALA A 176 -2.67 -6.72 16.71
CA ALA A 176 -2.13 -5.72 17.62
C ALA A 176 -2.05 -4.32 16.99
N LYS A 177 -1.98 -4.23 15.66
CA LYS A 177 -1.99 -2.98 14.90
C LYS A 177 -3.06 -3.06 13.82
N PRO A 178 -3.76 -1.95 13.55
CA PRO A 178 -4.67 -1.90 12.42
C PRO A 178 -3.91 -2.25 11.16
N TRP A 179 -4.45 -3.13 10.36
CA TRP A 179 -3.88 -3.40 9.05
C TRP A 179 -4.03 -2.17 8.15
N PHE A 180 -3.29 -2.15 7.04
CA PHE A 180 -3.21 -0.98 6.17
C PHE A 180 -4.57 -0.37 5.77
N GLY A 181 -5.55 -1.21 5.47
CA GLY A 181 -6.91 -0.75 5.13
C GLY A 181 -7.59 0.03 6.25
N GLN A 182 -7.39 -0.34 7.50
CA GLN A 182 -7.93 0.37 8.65
C GLN A 182 -7.22 1.70 8.88
N LEU A 183 -5.89 1.76 8.67
CA LEU A 183 -5.12 3.00 8.74
C LEU A 183 -5.53 4.01 7.68
N MET A 184 -5.81 3.53 6.47
CA MET A 184 -6.24 4.38 5.35
C MET A 184 -7.65 4.92 5.53
N MET A 185 -8.48 4.24 6.30
CA MET A 185 -9.89 4.60 6.49
C MET A 185 -10.11 5.49 7.71
N GLY A 186 -9.09 5.63 8.56
CA GLY A 186 -9.18 6.35 9.81
C GLY A 186 -10.12 5.69 10.82
N PRO A 187 -10.13 6.17 12.07
CA PRO A 187 -11.21 5.85 12.99
C PRO A 187 -12.48 6.51 12.45
N GLN A 188 -13.47 5.73 12.11
CA GLN A 188 -14.81 6.21 11.83
C GLN A 188 -15.65 6.08 13.09
#